data_0fa7f89ea238bb42dc80667ae23a9d97
#
_entry.id   0fa7f89ea238bb42dc80667ae23a9d97
#
_cell.length_a   1.000
_cell.length_b   1.000
_cell.length_c   1.000
_cell.angle_alpha   90.00
_cell.angle_beta   90.00
_cell.angle_gamma   90.00
#
_symmetry.space_group_name_H-M   'P 1'
#
loop_
_entity.id
_entity.type
_entity.pdbx_description
1 polymer ?
#
loop_
_entity_poly.entity_id
_entity_poly.type
_entity_poly.pdbx_seq_one_letter_code
_entity_poly.pdbx_strand_id
1 'polypeptide(L)'
;TFGEEHKLYYQSATNPGSQAYVKSLEGDGRLCQVDRFEFNGDEKISGFLLIDTHDRLKPVYQSLQENHFDHLNLYFAEDVSMPGHHWLQSFHQEASKGNMIEVLAQKLKVPLEHIVVFGDYLNDLDMFRIAGRAIAVENALPEVKESAHEIIGSNFQGAVLDYLELIFLDK
;
A
#
# COMPACT_ATOMS: atom_id res chain seq x y z
N THR A 1 11.08 6.17 -6.35
CA THR A 1 11.47 7.07 -7.44
C THR A 1 10.94 6.56 -8.77
N PHE A 2 10.38 7.43 -9.61
CA PHE A 2 10.00 7.12 -10.99
C PHE A 2 11.15 7.52 -11.90
N GLY A 3 11.77 6.56 -12.53
CA GLY A 3 12.85 6.68 -13.48
C GLY A 3 13.18 5.32 -14.06
N GLU A 4 14.19 5.22 -14.89
CA GLU A 4 14.65 3.94 -15.45
C GLU A 4 15.11 2.96 -14.35
N GLU A 5 15.42 3.47 -13.14
CA GLU A 5 15.78 2.68 -11.97
C GLU A 5 14.95 3.11 -10.76
N HIS A 6 13.91 2.33 -10.44
CA HIS A 6 13.20 2.47 -9.17
C HIS A 6 14.12 2.06 -8.02
N LYS A 7 14.28 2.92 -7.00
CA LYS A 7 15.12 2.63 -5.84
C LYS A 7 14.34 2.79 -4.54
N LEU A 8 14.66 1.93 -3.58
CA LEU A 8 14.23 2.03 -2.20
C LEU A 8 15.46 2.38 -1.35
N TYR A 9 15.53 3.61 -0.92
CA TYR A 9 16.61 4.09 -0.07
C TYR A 9 16.29 3.86 1.40
N TYR A 10 17.26 3.40 2.16
CA TYR A 10 17.19 3.34 3.61
C TYR A 10 18.53 3.73 4.23
N GLN A 11 18.49 4.29 5.43
CA GLN A 11 19.72 4.70 6.15
C GLN A 11 20.16 3.61 7.13
N SER A 12 19.24 3.21 8.01
CA SER A 12 19.47 2.13 8.98
C SER A 12 18.14 1.49 9.40
N ALA A 13 18.20 0.21 9.74
CA ALA A 13 17.10 -0.52 10.35
C ALA A 13 17.38 -0.67 11.84
N THR A 14 16.78 0.17 12.69
CA THR A 14 17.15 0.33 14.10
C THR A 14 16.25 -0.43 15.07
N ASN A 15 15.12 -0.94 14.61
CA ASN A 15 14.17 -1.72 15.42
C ASN A 15 13.81 -3.03 14.72
N PRO A 16 13.24 -4.02 15.43
CA PRO A 16 12.92 -5.33 14.87
C PRO A 16 12.01 -5.27 13.62
N GLY A 17 11.03 -4.36 13.57
CA GLY A 17 10.12 -4.22 12.44
C GLY A 17 10.85 -3.74 11.18
N SER A 18 11.64 -2.68 11.28
CA SER A 18 12.42 -2.18 10.16
C SER A 18 13.51 -3.18 9.71
N GLN A 19 14.11 -3.92 10.64
CA GLN A 19 15.06 -4.99 10.32
C GLN A 19 14.40 -6.14 9.55
N ALA A 20 13.22 -6.59 9.99
CA ALA A 20 12.46 -7.63 9.31
C ALA A 20 12.06 -7.19 7.89
N TYR A 21 11.62 -5.94 7.73
CA TYR A 21 11.27 -5.40 6.41
C TYR A 21 12.49 -5.34 5.47
N VAL A 22 13.61 -4.75 5.90
CA VAL A 22 14.83 -4.69 5.06
C VAL A 22 15.31 -6.10 4.71
N LYS A 23 15.25 -7.05 5.66
CA LYS A 23 15.60 -8.44 5.42
C LYS A 23 14.67 -9.12 4.41
N SER A 24 13.38 -8.81 4.41
CA SER A 24 12.43 -9.37 3.42
C SER A 24 12.71 -8.92 2.00
N LEU A 25 13.46 -7.83 1.83
CA LEU A 25 13.92 -7.27 0.55
C LEU A 25 15.35 -7.68 0.19
N GLU A 26 15.96 -8.59 0.94
CA GLU A 26 17.32 -9.07 0.67
C GLU A 26 17.38 -9.72 -0.72
N GLY A 27 18.35 -9.28 -1.51
CA GLY A 27 18.48 -9.70 -2.92
C GLY A 27 17.70 -8.85 -3.94
N ASP A 28 16.87 -7.90 -3.50
CA ASP A 28 16.25 -6.93 -4.40
C ASP A 28 17.29 -5.84 -4.80
N GLY A 29 17.66 -5.81 -6.07
CA GLY A 29 18.66 -4.85 -6.60
C GLY A 29 18.22 -3.38 -6.51
N ARG A 30 16.98 -3.10 -6.13
CA ARG A 30 16.47 -1.74 -5.91
C ARG A 30 16.75 -1.22 -4.50
N LEU A 31 17.11 -2.10 -3.56
CA LEU A 31 17.39 -1.74 -2.17
C LEU A 31 18.75 -1.06 -2.06
N CYS A 32 18.79 0.19 -1.64
CA CYS A 32 19.99 1.01 -1.55
C CYS A 32 20.18 1.54 -0.14
N GLN A 33 21.24 1.11 0.53
CA GLN A 33 21.65 1.72 1.80
C GLN A 33 22.42 3.02 1.53
N VAL A 34 22.08 4.07 2.26
CA VAL A 34 22.72 5.39 2.16
C VAL A 34 23.09 5.90 3.55
N ASP A 35 24.17 6.66 3.65
CA ASP A 35 24.57 7.31 4.91
C ASP A 35 23.65 8.49 5.21
N ARG A 36 23.13 9.14 4.19
CA ARG A 36 22.24 10.28 4.28
C ARG A 36 21.29 10.31 3.08
N PHE A 37 20.04 10.72 3.32
CA PHE A 37 19.11 10.99 2.23
C PHE A 37 19.47 12.31 1.58
N GLU A 38 20.07 12.24 0.40
CA GLU A 38 20.38 13.38 -0.46
C GLU A 38 19.69 13.15 -1.79
N PHE A 39 18.72 14.02 -2.10
CA PHE A 39 17.97 13.92 -3.34
C PHE A 39 18.40 15.05 -4.27
N ASN A 40 18.82 14.70 -5.46
CA ASN A 40 19.03 15.64 -6.54
C ASN A 40 17.66 16.12 -7.05
N GLY A 41 17.58 17.37 -7.53
CA GLY A 41 16.30 17.96 -7.96
C GLY A 41 15.56 17.22 -9.08
N ASP A 42 16.22 16.30 -9.76
CA ASP A 42 15.64 15.47 -10.83
C ASP A 42 15.02 14.16 -10.30
N GLU A 43 15.29 13.78 -9.06
CA GLU A 43 14.72 12.58 -8.44
C GLU A 43 13.28 12.85 -7.99
N LYS A 44 12.37 11.98 -8.43
CA LYS A 44 10.97 12.02 -8.02
C LYS A 44 10.74 11.01 -6.90
N ILE A 45 10.49 11.53 -5.70
CA ILE A 45 10.16 10.71 -4.53
C ILE A 45 8.67 10.38 -4.59
N SER A 46 8.34 9.09 -4.60
CA SER A 46 6.94 8.63 -4.61
C SER A 46 6.32 8.54 -3.21
N GLY A 47 7.15 8.42 -2.17
CA GLY A 47 6.70 8.34 -0.79
C GLY A 47 7.77 7.88 0.17
N PHE A 48 7.42 7.78 1.45
CA PHE A 48 8.26 7.20 2.50
C PHE A 48 7.46 6.24 3.37
N LEU A 49 8.22 5.35 3.98
CA LEU A 49 7.74 4.36 4.90
C LEU A 49 8.55 4.44 6.20
N LEU A 50 7.85 4.51 7.32
CA LEU A 50 8.43 4.42 8.65
C LEU A 50 7.83 3.20 9.35
N ILE A 51 8.68 2.42 10.03
CA ILE A 51 8.27 1.25 10.81
C ILE A 51 8.85 1.40 12.20
N ASP A 52 7.98 1.50 13.21
CA ASP A 52 8.36 1.59 14.61
C ASP A 52 7.15 1.27 15.50
N THR A 53 7.28 1.47 16.82
CA THR A 53 6.16 1.36 17.76
C THR A 53 5.14 2.48 17.55
N HIS A 54 3.88 2.21 17.93
CA HIS A 54 2.79 3.20 17.88
C HIS A 54 3.18 4.55 18.47
N ASP A 55 3.74 4.53 19.67
CA ASP A 55 4.03 5.77 20.42
C ASP A 55 5.10 6.64 19.79
N ARG A 56 6.02 6.04 19.04
CA ARG A 56 7.06 6.77 18.30
C ARG A 56 6.52 7.33 16.96
N LEU A 57 5.63 6.63 16.29
CA LEU A 57 5.12 7.05 15.01
C LEU A 57 3.91 7.97 15.10
N LYS A 58 3.08 7.82 16.13
CA LYS A 58 1.85 8.61 16.26
C LYS A 58 2.07 10.14 16.23
N PRO A 59 3.05 10.71 16.93
CA PRO A 59 3.33 12.14 16.84
C PRO A 59 3.75 12.59 15.43
N VAL A 60 4.48 11.74 14.70
CA VAL A 60 4.89 12.02 13.33
C VAL A 60 3.66 12.01 12.41
N TYR A 61 2.80 10.99 12.54
CA TYR A 61 1.54 10.89 11.80
C TYR A 61 0.66 12.12 12.03
N GLN A 62 0.46 12.52 13.30
CA GLN A 62 -0.34 13.68 13.65
C GLN A 62 0.24 14.98 13.04
N SER A 63 1.54 15.17 13.13
CA SER A 63 2.20 16.33 12.53
C SER A 63 2.07 16.38 11.01
N LEU A 64 2.19 15.23 10.33
CA LEU A 64 1.97 15.16 8.88
C LEU A 64 0.50 15.43 8.52
N GLN A 65 -0.43 14.89 9.30
CA GLN A 65 -1.86 15.09 9.11
C GLN A 65 -2.27 16.56 9.30
N GLU A 66 -1.73 17.23 10.29
CA GLU A 66 -2.06 18.63 10.59
C GLU A 66 -1.45 19.61 9.58
N ASN A 67 -0.26 19.33 9.05
CA ASN A 67 0.49 20.30 8.26
C ASN A 67 0.54 19.99 6.76
N HIS A 68 0.20 18.76 6.34
CA HIS A 68 0.42 18.28 4.97
C HIS A 68 -0.71 17.41 4.42
N PHE A 69 -1.89 17.35 5.09
CA PHE A 69 -2.99 16.46 4.68
C PHE A 69 -3.46 16.72 3.23
N ASP A 70 -3.37 17.97 2.75
CA ASP A 70 -3.75 18.34 1.39
C ASP A 70 -2.80 17.83 0.30
N HIS A 71 -1.65 17.28 0.70
CA HIS A 71 -0.60 16.86 -0.24
C HIS A 71 -0.23 15.38 -0.11
N LEU A 72 -0.67 14.73 0.96
CA LEU A 72 -0.22 13.38 1.29
C LEU A 72 -1.39 12.42 1.53
N ASN A 73 -1.28 11.24 0.96
CA ASN A 73 -2.01 10.07 1.43
C ASN A 73 -1.22 9.43 2.58
N LEU A 74 -1.83 9.33 3.74
CA LEU A 74 -1.23 8.80 4.95
C LEU A 74 -1.96 7.53 5.38
N TYR A 75 -1.21 6.46 5.58
CA TYR A 75 -1.72 5.20 6.12
C TYR A 75 -0.97 4.87 7.38
N PHE A 76 -1.68 4.72 8.49
CA PHE A 76 -1.10 4.43 9.80
C PHE A 76 -1.85 3.26 10.43
N ALA A 77 -1.23 2.10 10.48
CA ALA A 77 -1.84 0.91 11.05
C ALA A 77 -0.80 -0.05 11.63
N GLU A 78 -1.25 -0.93 12.52
CA GLU A 78 -0.43 -1.97 13.10
C GLU A 78 -0.03 -3.01 12.05
N ASP A 79 1.21 -3.49 12.14
CA ASP A 79 1.71 -4.58 11.31
C ASP A 79 1.05 -5.91 11.72
N VAL A 80 0.32 -6.51 10.80
CA VAL A 80 -0.38 -7.79 11.05
C VAL A 80 0.58 -8.97 11.25
N SER A 81 1.81 -8.87 10.77
CA SER A 81 2.84 -9.90 10.89
C SER A 81 3.75 -9.70 12.10
N MET A 82 3.79 -8.50 12.67
CA MET A 82 4.66 -8.14 13.78
C MET A 82 3.92 -7.26 14.80
N PRO A 83 3.09 -7.85 15.66
CA PRO A 83 2.32 -7.12 16.68
C PRO A 83 3.19 -6.17 17.51
N GLY A 84 2.65 -5.00 17.82
CA GLY A 84 3.35 -3.91 18.53
C GLY A 84 4.18 -2.99 17.64
N HIS A 85 4.36 -3.32 16.36
CA HIS A 85 4.93 -2.43 15.36
C HIS A 85 3.83 -1.84 14.49
N HIS A 86 4.06 -0.62 14.03
CA HIS A 86 3.15 0.10 13.14
C HIS A 86 3.89 0.54 11.89
N TRP A 87 3.14 0.64 10.83
CA TRP A 87 3.56 1.21 9.56
C TRP A 87 2.94 2.59 9.42
N LEU A 88 3.78 3.57 9.14
CA LEU A 88 3.35 4.87 8.66
C LEU A 88 3.86 5.02 7.22
N GLN A 89 2.92 4.93 6.30
CA GLN A 89 3.18 5.12 4.87
C GLN A 89 2.69 6.51 4.46
N SER A 90 3.50 7.20 3.68
CA SER A 90 3.18 8.52 3.15
C SER A 90 3.49 8.57 1.67
N PHE A 91 2.49 8.93 0.87
CA PHE A 91 2.59 9.07 -0.58
C PHE A 91 2.03 10.42 -1.00
N HIS A 92 2.42 10.89 -2.18
CA HIS A 92 1.75 12.04 -2.80
C HIS A 92 0.24 11.78 -2.91
N GLN A 93 -0.59 12.80 -2.74
CA GLN A 93 -2.06 12.64 -2.74
C GLN A 93 -2.60 11.97 -4.02
N GLU A 94 -1.94 12.18 -5.17
CA GLU A 94 -2.32 11.54 -6.44
C GLU A 94 -1.75 10.12 -6.60
N ALA A 95 -0.82 9.71 -5.74
CA ALA A 95 -0.21 8.39 -5.78
C ALA A 95 -1.02 7.41 -4.93
N SER A 96 -2.25 7.13 -5.34
CA SER A 96 -3.12 6.17 -4.70
C SER A 96 -3.49 5.03 -5.65
N LYS A 97 -3.93 3.89 -5.10
CA LYS A 97 -4.40 2.76 -5.90
C LYS A 97 -5.66 3.12 -6.68
N GLY A 98 -6.55 3.92 -6.09
CA GLY A 98 -7.76 4.40 -6.76
C GLY A 98 -7.43 5.27 -7.97
N ASN A 99 -6.63 6.31 -7.80
CA ASN A 99 -6.21 7.16 -8.93
C ASN A 99 -5.54 6.35 -10.03
N MET A 100 -4.73 5.35 -9.67
CA MET A 100 -4.09 4.49 -10.67
C MET A 100 -5.11 3.62 -11.42
N ILE A 101 -6.14 3.12 -10.74
CA ILE A 101 -7.26 2.40 -11.39
C ILE A 101 -7.98 3.32 -12.38
N GLU A 102 -8.26 4.56 -12.02
CA GLU A 102 -8.88 5.53 -12.95
C GLU A 102 -8.02 5.78 -14.20
N VAL A 103 -6.72 6.00 -13.99
CA VAL A 103 -5.76 6.20 -15.11
C VAL A 103 -5.73 4.97 -16.02
N LEU A 104 -5.69 3.76 -15.45
CA LEU A 104 -5.69 2.51 -16.21
C LEU A 104 -7.02 2.30 -16.94
N ALA A 105 -8.15 2.56 -16.30
CA ALA A 105 -9.48 2.47 -16.86
C ALA A 105 -9.62 3.36 -18.12
N GLN A 106 -9.21 4.62 -18.00
CA GLN A 106 -9.19 5.56 -19.13
C GLN A 106 -8.28 5.09 -20.26
N LYS A 107 -7.05 4.67 -19.93
CA LYS A 107 -6.06 4.21 -20.93
C LYS A 107 -6.52 2.96 -21.65
N LEU A 108 -7.16 2.03 -20.95
CA LEU A 108 -7.67 0.77 -21.52
C LEU A 108 -9.08 0.91 -22.06
N LYS A 109 -9.75 2.04 -21.87
CA LYS A 109 -11.14 2.30 -22.24
C LYS A 109 -12.10 1.29 -21.62
N VAL A 110 -11.86 0.91 -20.38
CA VAL A 110 -12.70 0.03 -19.59
C VAL A 110 -13.51 0.87 -18.61
N PRO A 111 -14.85 0.81 -18.60
CA PRO A 111 -15.67 1.47 -17.60
C PRO A 111 -15.33 0.99 -16.18
N LEU A 112 -15.36 1.88 -15.19
CA LEU A 112 -15.04 1.55 -13.79
C LEU A 112 -15.98 0.47 -13.23
N GLU A 113 -17.23 0.46 -13.65
CA GLU A 113 -18.24 -0.57 -13.30
C GLU A 113 -17.87 -2.00 -13.75
N HIS A 114 -16.95 -2.14 -14.69
CA HIS A 114 -16.44 -3.44 -15.15
C HIS A 114 -15.12 -3.85 -14.48
N ILE A 115 -14.64 -3.06 -13.54
CA ILE A 115 -13.38 -3.34 -12.83
C ILE A 115 -13.69 -4.07 -11.53
N VAL A 116 -12.98 -5.16 -11.31
CA VAL A 116 -12.97 -5.91 -10.05
C VAL A 116 -11.63 -5.67 -9.36
N VAL A 117 -11.66 -5.35 -8.09
CA VAL A 117 -10.46 -5.12 -7.27
C VAL A 117 -10.46 -6.02 -6.04
N PHE A 118 -9.27 -6.42 -5.60
CA PHE A 118 -9.06 -7.20 -4.39
C PHE A 118 -8.18 -6.41 -3.44
N GLY A 119 -8.46 -6.50 -2.14
CA GLY A 119 -7.68 -5.78 -1.14
C GLY A 119 -7.79 -6.37 0.25
N ASP A 120 -6.84 -5.98 1.10
CA ASP A 120 -6.74 -6.44 2.49
C ASP A 120 -6.36 -5.31 3.47
N TYR A 121 -5.90 -4.16 2.98
CA TYR A 121 -5.34 -3.11 3.82
C TYR A 121 -5.91 -1.71 3.53
N LEU A 122 -5.63 -0.72 4.41
CA LEU A 122 -6.21 0.63 4.32
C LEU A 122 -5.93 1.36 3.00
N ASN A 123 -4.78 1.09 2.37
CA ASN A 123 -4.43 1.68 1.07
C ASN A 123 -5.23 1.10 -0.12
N ASP A 124 -6.13 0.15 0.13
CA ASP A 124 -7.05 -0.41 -0.85
C ASP A 124 -8.42 0.28 -0.85
N LEU A 125 -8.73 1.04 0.22
CA LEU A 125 -10.04 1.64 0.40
C LEU A 125 -10.42 2.63 -0.71
N ASP A 126 -9.46 3.35 -1.28
CA ASP A 126 -9.73 4.30 -2.35
C ASP A 126 -10.10 3.59 -3.66
N MET A 127 -9.44 2.49 -4.02
CA MET A 127 -9.83 1.69 -5.19
C MET A 127 -11.16 0.95 -4.97
N PHE A 128 -11.50 0.59 -3.72
CA PHE A 128 -12.78 -0.02 -3.38
C PHE A 128 -13.97 0.91 -3.66
N ARG A 129 -13.78 2.23 -3.44
CA ARG A 129 -14.84 3.23 -3.65
C ARG A 129 -15.19 3.45 -5.12
N ILE A 130 -14.26 3.20 -6.03
CA ILE A 130 -14.40 3.55 -7.45
C ILE A 130 -14.63 2.34 -8.35
N ALA A 131 -14.20 1.16 -7.93
CA ALA A 131 -14.37 -0.06 -8.73
C ALA A 131 -15.83 -0.54 -8.72
N GLY A 132 -16.24 -1.15 -9.83
CA GLY A 132 -17.56 -1.76 -9.94
C GLY A 132 -17.78 -2.93 -8.96
N ARG A 133 -16.71 -3.63 -8.59
CA ARG A 133 -16.76 -4.68 -7.59
C ARG A 133 -15.48 -4.71 -6.76
N ALA A 134 -15.62 -4.49 -5.46
CA ALA A 134 -14.56 -4.53 -4.47
C ALA A 134 -14.68 -5.80 -3.62
N ILE A 135 -13.60 -6.57 -3.51
CA ILE A 135 -13.56 -7.87 -2.85
C ILE A 135 -12.47 -7.86 -1.78
N ALA A 136 -12.87 -8.07 -0.54
CA ALA A 136 -11.93 -8.24 0.56
C ALA A 136 -11.61 -9.72 0.80
N VAL A 137 -10.38 -10.01 1.20
CA VAL A 137 -10.02 -11.33 1.69
C VAL A 137 -10.39 -11.48 3.17
N GLU A 138 -10.57 -12.73 3.65
CA GLU A 138 -10.98 -13.02 5.03
C GLU A 138 -10.05 -12.43 6.08
N ASN A 139 -8.75 -12.39 5.80
CA ASN A 139 -7.74 -11.81 6.69
C ASN A 139 -7.52 -10.30 6.49
N ALA A 140 -8.38 -9.61 5.73
CA ALA A 140 -8.35 -8.16 5.59
C ALA A 140 -8.73 -7.45 6.90
N LEU A 141 -8.30 -6.19 7.04
CA LEU A 141 -8.69 -5.32 8.14
C LEU A 141 -10.22 -5.15 8.19
N PRO A 142 -10.81 -4.94 9.40
CA PRO A 142 -12.25 -4.77 9.55
C PRO A 142 -12.82 -3.67 8.63
N GLU A 143 -12.18 -2.51 8.56
CA GLU A 143 -12.59 -1.37 7.75
C GLU A 143 -12.61 -1.68 6.25
N VAL A 144 -11.69 -2.54 5.79
CA VAL A 144 -11.62 -2.98 4.39
C VAL A 144 -12.77 -3.95 4.09
N LYS A 145 -13.07 -4.88 5.01
CA LYS A 145 -14.21 -5.79 4.88
C LYS A 145 -15.55 -5.06 4.86
N GLU A 146 -15.71 -4.03 5.70
CA GLU A 146 -16.92 -3.20 5.75
C GLU A 146 -17.13 -2.41 4.44
N SER A 147 -16.06 -2.08 3.74
CA SER A 147 -16.09 -1.35 2.47
C SER A 147 -16.21 -2.26 1.24
N ALA A 148 -16.15 -3.57 1.41
CA ALA A 148 -16.19 -4.54 0.32
C ALA A 148 -17.63 -4.88 -0.08
N HIS A 149 -17.84 -5.21 -1.36
CA HIS A 149 -19.09 -5.80 -1.84
C HIS A 149 -19.20 -7.28 -1.48
N GLU A 150 -18.05 -7.95 -1.31
CA GLU A 150 -17.96 -9.38 -1.01
C GLU A 150 -16.68 -9.67 -0.23
N ILE A 151 -16.76 -10.69 0.64
CA ILE A 151 -15.60 -11.22 1.37
C ILE A 151 -15.39 -12.67 0.90
N ILE A 152 -14.18 -12.97 0.46
CA ILE A 152 -13.77 -14.31 0.04
C ILE A 152 -12.82 -14.93 1.08
N GLY A 153 -12.39 -16.17 0.88
CA GLY A 153 -11.44 -16.83 1.77
C GLY A 153 -10.12 -16.08 1.93
N SER A 154 -9.24 -16.60 2.80
CA SER A 154 -7.96 -15.98 3.09
C SER A 154 -7.02 -15.99 1.88
N ASN A 155 -6.25 -14.89 1.69
CA ASN A 155 -5.23 -14.79 0.65
C ASN A 155 -4.12 -15.85 0.81
N PHE A 156 -3.86 -16.31 2.04
CA PHE A 156 -2.92 -17.41 2.32
C PHE A 156 -3.37 -18.77 1.78
N GLN A 157 -4.65 -18.92 1.44
CA GLN A 157 -5.24 -20.15 0.91
C GLN A 157 -5.52 -20.09 -0.59
N GLY A 158 -5.05 -19.04 -1.27
CA GLY A 158 -5.24 -18.91 -2.72
C GLY A 158 -6.64 -18.40 -3.14
N ALA A 159 -7.44 -17.90 -2.20
CA ALA A 159 -8.84 -17.52 -2.45
C ALA A 159 -9.05 -16.54 -3.60
N VAL A 160 -8.10 -15.67 -3.90
CA VAL A 160 -8.17 -14.78 -5.07
C VAL A 160 -8.11 -15.58 -6.37
N LEU A 161 -7.25 -16.60 -6.44
CA LEU A 161 -7.16 -17.46 -7.62
C LEU A 161 -8.45 -18.26 -7.80
N ASP A 162 -8.95 -18.89 -6.72
CA ASP A 162 -10.19 -19.67 -6.75
C ASP A 162 -11.37 -18.80 -7.22
N TYR A 163 -11.44 -17.57 -6.75
CA TYR A 163 -12.46 -16.61 -7.16
C TYR A 163 -12.34 -16.24 -8.65
N LEU A 164 -11.12 -16.00 -9.15
CA LEU A 164 -10.89 -15.72 -10.57
C LEU A 164 -11.27 -16.92 -11.44
N GLU A 165 -10.94 -18.14 -11.02
CA GLU A 165 -11.34 -19.35 -11.71
C GLU A 165 -12.87 -19.45 -11.80
N LEU A 166 -13.58 -19.21 -10.70
CA LEU A 166 -15.05 -19.23 -10.67
C LEU A 166 -15.67 -18.25 -11.68
N ILE A 167 -15.16 -17.02 -11.76
CA ILE A 167 -15.78 -15.99 -12.63
C ILE A 167 -15.36 -16.08 -14.10
N PHE A 168 -14.20 -16.70 -14.41
CA PHE A 168 -13.66 -16.77 -15.76
C PHE A 168 -13.74 -18.15 -16.42
N LEU A 169 -13.76 -19.23 -15.65
CA LEU A 169 -13.72 -20.61 -16.18
C LEU A 169 -15.10 -21.28 -16.20
N ASP A 170 -16.07 -20.82 -15.42
CA ASP A 170 -17.45 -21.32 -15.42
C ASP A 170 -18.33 -20.70 -16.52
N LYS A 171 -17.73 -20.29 -17.65
CA LYS A 171 -18.46 -19.78 -18.81
C LYS A 171 -18.39 -20.74 -19.99
#